data_9fe885acd392ed645e51919e7544abfe
#
_entry.id   9fe885acd392ed645e51919e7544abfe
#
_cell.length_a   1.000
_cell.length_b   1.000
_cell.length_c   1.000
_cell.angle_alpha   90.00
_cell.angle_beta   90.00
_cell.angle_gamma   90.00
#
_symmetry.space_group_name_H-M   'P 1'
#
loop_
_entity.id
_entity.type
_entity.pdbx_description
1 polymer ?
#
loop_
_entity_poly.entity_id
_entity_poly.type
_entity_poly.pdbx_seq_one_letter_code
_entity_poly.pdbx_strand_id
1 'polypeptide(L)'
;MLVMLTVSLGVMASDSLRTEQPEKELSWLRRTIRGFSYIDENYVEPQHYNWSVMAQATYTYDYYRLSAVGDNSQSVSFAPTPSFKVGPYFGWRWVFLGYTFDLRKIDIGAKSQRQEFDISVYAAQIGADFYYRRTGSNYKIKNVKMGYDIDTKVLEGLPFDGINVGITGFNVYYIFNHQRFSYPAAFAQSTCQKISCGSWMAGFGYLRNSIDFDHEKLEALVNEHTQQEVRLDSGLMFSNVKYTDVNLSAGYAYNWVFAKNWLFCSSLSLALAYKKTKGEVNKNNVLGFDFGNFNIDGIGRFGLVWNNTMWYAGASAIVRAYNYKKSRFAANNIFGSLNFYVGYNFGPRGRYKKKK
;
A
#
# COMPACT_ATOMS: atom_id res chain seq x y z
N MET A 1 18.93 -4.01 -3.34
CA MET A 1 19.13 -2.87 -2.42
C MET A 1 17.84 -2.06 -2.43
N LEU A 2 17.13 -2.03 -1.33
CA LEU A 2 15.87 -1.31 -1.22
C LEU A 2 15.99 -0.23 -0.15
N VAL A 3 15.85 1.01 -0.55
CA VAL A 3 15.71 2.15 0.38
C VAL A 3 14.22 2.41 0.55
N MET A 4 13.67 2.11 1.73
CA MET A 4 12.32 2.57 2.08
C MET A 4 12.41 3.99 2.64
N LEU A 5 11.82 4.93 1.94
CA LEU A 5 11.65 6.30 2.42
C LEU A 5 10.22 6.45 2.93
N THR A 6 10.03 6.49 4.22
CA THR A 6 8.76 6.94 4.80
C THR A 6 8.88 8.41 5.13
N VAL A 7 8.20 9.25 4.37
CA VAL A 7 8.14 10.68 4.61
C VAL A 7 6.81 10.98 5.28
N SER A 8 6.83 11.33 6.56
CA SER A 8 5.66 11.89 7.21
C SER A 8 5.80 13.42 7.20
N LEU A 9 4.96 14.08 6.43
CA LEU A 9 4.79 15.54 6.54
C LEU A 9 4.11 15.84 7.87
N GLY A 10 4.91 15.93 8.92
CA GLY A 10 4.44 16.39 10.23
C GLY A 10 3.92 17.82 10.12
N VAL A 11 2.84 18.07 10.84
CA VAL A 11 2.31 19.40 11.05
C VAL A 11 3.45 20.34 11.38
N MET A 12 3.72 21.31 10.52
CA MET A 12 4.51 22.48 10.84
C MET A 12 3.71 23.29 11.86
N ALA A 13 3.78 22.90 13.16
CA ALA A 13 3.53 23.85 14.21
C ALA A 13 4.66 24.88 14.09
N SER A 14 4.39 25.99 13.44
CA SER A 14 5.35 27.09 13.40
C SER A 14 5.65 27.46 14.85
N ASP A 15 6.93 27.41 15.25
CA ASP A 15 7.47 28.09 16.42
C ASP A 15 7.30 29.62 16.19
N SER A 16 6.07 30.10 16.22
CA SER A 16 5.83 31.54 16.31
C SER A 16 5.70 31.87 17.78
N LEU A 17 6.77 32.42 18.32
CA LEU A 17 6.75 33.24 19.50
C LEU A 17 5.47 34.07 19.51
N ARG A 18 4.66 33.93 20.53
CA ARG A 18 3.56 34.80 20.89
C ARG A 18 4.17 36.12 21.41
N THR A 19 4.64 36.94 20.52
CA THR A 19 4.69 38.39 20.74
C THR A 19 3.35 38.89 20.20
N GLU A 20 2.58 39.52 21.07
CA GLU A 20 1.42 40.33 20.71
C GLU A 20 1.88 41.45 19.79
N GLN A 21 1.88 41.18 18.51
CA GLN A 21 1.97 42.23 17.47
C GLN A 21 0.60 42.27 16.75
N PRO A 22 0.09 43.44 16.40
CA PRO A 22 -1.19 43.61 15.76
C PRO A 22 -1.24 42.79 14.48
N GLU A 23 -2.38 42.12 14.24
CA GLU A 23 -2.66 41.27 13.08
C GLU A 23 -2.45 42.03 11.76
N LYS A 24 -1.20 42.08 11.31
CA LYS A 24 -0.93 42.36 9.90
C LYS A 24 -1.52 41.25 9.10
N GLU A 25 -2.38 41.58 8.16
CA GLU A 25 -3.03 40.65 7.21
C GLU A 25 -2.03 39.60 6.71
N LEU A 26 -2.13 38.41 7.26
CA LEU A 26 -1.38 37.27 6.78
C LEU A 26 -1.79 37.04 5.34
N SER A 27 -0.83 37.02 4.39
CA SER A 27 -1.12 36.70 3.00
C SER A 27 -2.00 35.44 2.95
N TRP A 28 -2.97 35.40 2.06
CA TRP A 28 -3.93 34.27 1.91
C TRP A 28 -3.19 32.91 1.91
N LEU A 29 -1.98 32.86 1.35
CA LEU A 29 -1.10 31.70 1.30
C LEU A 29 -0.71 31.22 2.71
N ARG A 30 -0.32 32.13 3.61
CA ARG A 30 0.01 31.78 5.01
C ARG A 30 -1.22 31.35 5.79
N ARG A 31 -2.39 31.93 5.52
CA ARG A 31 -3.68 31.52 6.12
C ARG A 31 -4.05 30.11 5.66
N THR A 32 -3.90 29.81 4.38
CA THR A 32 -4.13 28.48 3.82
C THR A 32 -3.15 27.47 4.40
N ILE A 33 -1.84 27.74 4.43
CA ILE A 33 -0.82 26.86 5.00
C ILE A 33 -1.07 26.62 6.51
N ARG A 34 -1.47 27.63 7.28
CA ARG A 34 -1.88 27.43 8.68
C ARG A 34 -3.12 26.55 8.81
N GLY A 35 -4.12 26.72 7.94
CA GLY A 35 -5.31 25.86 7.91
C GLY A 35 -4.95 24.39 7.64
N PHE A 36 -3.99 24.15 6.76
CA PHE A 36 -3.47 22.82 6.44
C PHE A 36 -2.73 22.14 7.61
N SER A 37 -2.18 22.92 8.53
CA SER A 37 -1.37 22.41 9.63
C SER A 37 -2.06 22.44 10.99
N TYR A 38 -3.28 22.99 11.06
CA TYR A 38 -4.00 23.11 12.32
C TYR A 38 -4.51 21.76 12.80
N ILE A 39 -4.21 21.44 14.06
CA ILE A 39 -4.75 20.29 14.80
C ILE A 39 -5.38 20.78 16.10
N ASP A 40 -6.47 20.14 16.50
CA ASP A 40 -7.08 20.32 17.81
C ASP A 40 -6.27 19.54 18.86
N GLU A 41 -5.52 20.25 19.68
CA GLU A 41 -4.65 19.64 20.70
C GLU A 41 -5.42 18.89 21.80
N ASN A 42 -6.75 19.03 21.88
CA ASN A 42 -7.56 18.20 22.75
C ASN A 42 -7.67 16.76 22.20
N TYR A 43 -7.71 16.61 20.88
CA TYR A 43 -7.83 15.34 20.19
C TYR A 43 -6.50 14.73 19.78
N VAL A 44 -5.55 15.55 19.37
CA VAL A 44 -4.27 15.11 18.80
C VAL A 44 -3.11 15.81 19.51
N GLU A 45 -2.23 15.04 20.10
CA GLU A 45 -1.01 15.54 20.71
C GLU A 45 0.12 15.58 19.69
N PRO A 46 0.74 16.75 19.46
CA PRO A 46 1.88 16.87 18.55
C PRO A 46 3.12 16.17 19.11
N GLN A 47 4.05 15.77 18.24
CA GLN A 47 5.32 15.17 18.64
C GLN A 47 6.18 16.16 19.45
N HIS A 48 6.68 15.71 20.60
CA HIS A 48 7.47 16.50 21.54
C HIS A 48 8.97 16.57 21.17
N TYR A 49 9.43 15.66 20.32
CA TYR A 49 10.85 15.44 20.03
C TYR A 49 11.20 15.74 18.57
N ASN A 50 12.47 16.03 18.32
CA ASN A 50 12.96 16.30 16.96
C ASN A 50 13.52 15.07 16.27
N TRP A 51 14.02 14.10 17.04
CA TRP A 51 14.73 12.94 16.54
C TRP A 51 14.01 11.66 16.93
N SER A 52 14.09 10.65 16.09
CA SER A 52 13.57 9.32 16.33
C SER A 52 14.53 8.26 15.81
N VAL A 53 14.65 7.16 16.54
CA VAL A 53 15.26 5.92 16.06
C VAL A 53 14.22 4.81 16.17
N MET A 54 14.18 3.93 15.16
CA MET A 54 13.19 2.86 15.12
C MET A 54 13.82 1.61 14.52
N ALA A 55 13.52 0.47 15.09
CA ALA A 55 13.72 -0.83 14.46
C ALA A 55 12.38 -1.32 13.89
N GLN A 56 12.39 -1.79 12.66
CA GLN A 56 11.18 -2.28 11.99
C GLN A 56 11.43 -3.61 11.32
N ALA A 57 10.47 -4.51 11.45
CA ALA A 57 10.35 -5.74 10.69
C ALA A 57 9.16 -5.63 9.75
N THR A 58 9.36 -5.95 8.47
CA THR A 58 8.33 -5.87 7.43
C THR A 58 8.18 -7.21 6.74
N TYR A 59 6.99 -7.74 6.74
CA TYR A 59 6.58 -8.92 5.98
C TYR A 59 5.74 -8.46 4.79
N THR A 60 6.15 -8.80 3.55
CA THR A 60 5.39 -8.48 2.35
C THR A 60 4.85 -9.74 1.72
N TYR A 61 3.62 -9.66 1.22
CA TYR A 61 2.94 -10.74 0.51
C TYR A 61 2.31 -10.22 -0.78
N ASP A 62 2.25 -11.12 -1.76
CA ASP A 62 1.60 -10.89 -3.05
C ASP A 62 0.85 -12.16 -3.45
N TYR A 63 -0.33 -12.00 -4.01
CA TYR A 63 -1.16 -13.08 -4.52
C TYR A 63 -1.81 -12.65 -5.82
N TYR A 64 -1.62 -13.42 -6.86
CA TYR A 64 -2.15 -13.17 -8.19
C TYR A 64 -3.03 -14.33 -8.63
N ARG A 65 -4.22 -14.01 -9.08
CA ARG A 65 -5.11 -14.99 -9.69
C ARG A 65 -5.45 -14.53 -11.10
N LEU A 66 -5.13 -15.37 -12.07
CA LEU A 66 -5.52 -15.24 -13.47
C LEU A 66 -6.67 -16.19 -13.74
N SER A 67 -7.71 -15.74 -14.42
CA SER A 67 -8.87 -16.55 -14.74
C SER A 67 -9.42 -16.25 -16.12
N ALA A 68 -9.83 -17.30 -16.81
CA ALA A 68 -10.70 -17.17 -17.96
C ALA A 68 -12.13 -16.86 -17.50
N VAL A 69 -12.84 -16.04 -18.25
CA VAL A 69 -14.24 -15.70 -18.00
C VAL A 69 -15.09 -16.45 -19.02
N GLY A 70 -15.83 -17.46 -18.60
CA GLY A 70 -16.65 -18.35 -19.45
C GLY A 70 -17.20 -19.52 -18.67
N ASP A 71 -17.91 -20.41 -19.35
CA ASP A 71 -18.60 -21.56 -18.74
C ASP A 71 -17.65 -22.58 -18.10
N ASN A 72 -16.42 -22.70 -18.59
CA ASN A 72 -15.37 -23.59 -18.06
C ASN A 72 -14.32 -22.86 -17.21
N SER A 73 -14.70 -21.92 -16.42
CA SER A 73 -13.87 -20.98 -15.65
C SER A 73 -12.53 -21.54 -15.15
N GLN A 74 -11.57 -21.69 -16.07
CA GLN A 74 -10.20 -22.06 -15.71
C GLN A 74 -9.56 -20.92 -14.94
N SER A 75 -8.79 -21.24 -13.93
CA SER A 75 -8.04 -20.24 -13.18
C SER A 75 -6.76 -20.80 -12.59
N VAL A 76 -5.77 -19.96 -12.48
CA VAL A 76 -4.50 -20.26 -11.81
C VAL A 76 -4.13 -19.15 -10.85
N SER A 77 -3.66 -19.53 -9.68
CA SER A 77 -3.24 -18.62 -8.63
C SER A 77 -1.77 -18.79 -8.33
N PHE A 78 -1.05 -17.68 -8.25
CA PHE A 78 0.38 -17.62 -8.02
C PHE A 78 0.69 -16.76 -6.81
N ALA A 79 1.72 -17.12 -6.08
CA ALA A 79 2.30 -16.25 -5.05
C ALA A 79 3.83 -16.36 -5.10
N PRO A 80 4.56 -15.24 -5.13
CA PRO A 80 6.00 -15.27 -4.93
C PRO A 80 6.31 -15.64 -3.48
N THR A 81 7.52 -16.08 -3.23
CA THR A 81 7.98 -16.27 -1.85
C THR A 81 7.89 -14.95 -1.08
N PRO A 82 7.16 -14.90 0.05
CA PRO A 82 7.06 -13.67 0.84
C PRO A 82 8.44 -13.17 1.27
N SER A 83 8.64 -11.86 1.30
CA SER A 83 9.87 -11.27 1.84
C SER A 83 9.71 -10.88 3.30
N PHE A 84 10.76 -11.11 4.08
CA PHE A 84 10.85 -10.68 5.47
C PHE A 84 12.09 -9.81 5.65
N LYS A 85 11.86 -8.52 5.87
CA LYS A 85 12.91 -7.49 5.93
C LYS A 85 12.96 -6.91 7.33
N VAL A 86 14.16 -6.71 7.84
CA VAL A 86 14.39 -6.05 9.14
C VAL A 86 15.40 -4.94 8.94
N GLY A 87 15.23 -3.82 9.64
CA GLY A 87 16.20 -2.76 9.57
C GLY A 87 15.95 -1.58 10.50
N PRO A 88 17.00 -0.78 10.71
CA PRO A 88 16.92 0.45 11.48
C PRO A 88 16.37 1.59 10.62
N TYR A 89 15.67 2.50 11.29
CA TYR A 89 15.21 3.77 10.75
C TYR A 89 15.67 4.90 11.66
N PHE A 90 16.04 6.00 11.03
CA PHE A 90 16.37 7.23 11.70
C PHE A 90 15.43 8.34 11.23
N GLY A 91 14.82 9.03 12.16
CA GLY A 91 13.87 10.10 11.89
C GLY A 91 14.37 11.47 12.36
N TRP A 92 14.12 12.47 11.55
CA TRP A 92 14.28 13.88 11.92
C TRP A 92 12.99 14.61 11.62
N ARG A 93 12.31 15.04 12.69
CA ARG A 93 10.99 15.70 12.62
C ARG A 93 9.94 14.83 11.88
N TRP A 94 9.80 15.05 10.57
CA TRP A 94 8.83 14.40 9.69
C TRP A 94 9.48 13.52 8.61
N VAL A 95 10.80 13.48 8.53
CA VAL A 95 11.55 12.65 7.59
C VAL A 95 12.09 11.42 8.30
N PHE A 96 11.77 10.23 7.78
CA PHE A 96 12.33 8.97 8.22
C PHE A 96 13.14 8.36 7.08
N LEU A 97 14.37 7.99 7.37
CA LEU A 97 15.25 7.25 6.48
C LEU A 97 15.57 5.92 7.14
N GLY A 98 15.40 4.83 6.41
CA GLY A 98 15.70 3.51 6.91
C GLY A 98 16.34 2.62 5.86
N TYR A 99 17.09 1.66 6.33
CA TYR A 99 17.66 0.61 5.52
C TYR A 99 17.18 -0.74 6.04
N THR A 100 16.64 -1.58 5.16
CA THR A 100 16.14 -2.89 5.53
C THR A 100 16.85 -3.99 4.77
N PHE A 101 17.15 -5.08 5.49
CA PHE A 101 17.76 -6.29 4.96
C PHE A 101 16.71 -7.39 4.83
N ASP A 102 16.68 -8.09 3.72
CA ASP A 102 15.87 -9.29 3.57
C ASP A 102 16.60 -10.48 4.22
N LEU A 103 16.11 -10.94 5.35
CA LEU A 103 16.75 -12.02 6.13
C LEU A 103 16.74 -13.36 5.40
N ARG A 104 15.90 -13.55 4.40
CA ARG A 104 15.84 -14.79 3.62
C ARG A 104 16.84 -14.82 2.46
N LYS A 105 17.47 -13.70 2.14
CA LYS A 105 18.45 -13.54 1.05
C LYS A 105 19.91 -13.51 1.50
N ILE A 106 20.19 -13.95 2.72
CA ILE A 106 21.57 -14.09 3.21
C ILE A 106 22.30 -15.23 2.50
N ASP A 107 21.59 -16.04 1.72
CA ASP A 107 22.19 -17.04 0.83
C ASP A 107 22.87 -16.34 -0.37
N ILE A 108 24.19 -16.26 -0.29
CA ILE A 108 25.10 -15.59 -1.24
C ILE A 108 25.08 -16.37 -2.56
N GLY A 109 24.20 -16.00 -3.50
CA GLY A 109 24.22 -16.58 -4.83
C GLY A 109 22.94 -16.46 -5.67
N ALA A 110 21.75 -16.35 -5.09
CA ALA A 110 20.52 -16.20 -5.85
C ALA A 110 20.30 -14.74 -6.30
N LYS A 111 20.49 -14.47 -7.58
CA LYS A 111 20.07 -13.19 -8.20
C LYS A 111 18.55 -13.06 -8.14
N SER A 112 18.02 -12.57 -7.02
CA SER A 112 16.62 -12.20 -6.95
C SER A 112 16.37 -10.97 -7.82
N GLN A 113 15.58 -11.12 -8.87
CA GLN A 113 15.14 -10.03 -9.74
C GLN A 113 14.00 -9.20 -9.09
N ARG A 114 13.58 -9.52 -7.89
CA ARG A 114 12.51 -8.82 -7.18
C ARG A 114 12.98 -7.42 -6.73
N GLN A 115 12.25 -6.41 -7.18
CA GLN A 115 12.45 -5.01 -6.82
C GLN A 115 11.16 -4.48 -6.22
N GLU A 116 11.26 -3.89 -5.05
CA GLU A 116 10.12 -3.29 -4.34
C GLU A 116 10.54 -1.97 -3.73
N PHE A 117 9.69 -0.98 -3.96
CA PHE A 117 9.86 0.35 -3.40
C PHE A 117 8.47 0.88 -3.02
N ASP A 118 8.27 1.14 -1.75
CA ASP A 118 7.03 1.70 -1.21
C ASP A 118 7.39 2.95 -0.39
N ILE A 119 6.81 4.09 -0.76
CA ILE A 119 6.87 5.32 0.03
C ILE A 119 5.45 5.70 0.41
N SER A 120 5.23 5.95 1.70
CA SER A 120 4.00 6.54 2.19
C SER A 120 4.29 7.83 2.94
N VAL A 121 3.57 8.87 2.58
CA VAL A 121 3.63 10.19 3.21
C VAL A 121 2.33 10.42 3.94
N TYR A 122 2.41 10.64 5.24
CA TYR A 122 1.26 10.89 6.10
C TYR A 122 1.37 12.31 6.68
N ALA A 123 0.63 13.26 6.08
CA ALA A 123 0.41 14.58 6.66
C ALA A 123 -0.93 14.61 7.44
N ALA A 124 -1.23 15.71 8.12
CA ALA A 124 -2.48 15.84 8.84
C ALA A 124 -3.69 15.73 7.90
N GLN A 125 -3.64 16.42 6.77
CA GLN A 125 -4.76 16.60 5.84
C GLN A 125 -4.67 15.75 4.59
N ILE A 126 -3.46 15.43 4.14
CA ILE A 126 -3.19 14.72 2.90
C ILE A 126 -2.31 13.51 3.19
N GLY A 127 -2.67 12.38 2.65
CA GLY A 127 -1.79 11.22 2.56
C GLY A 127 -1.45 10.91 1.12
N ALA A 128 -0.28 10.37 0.89
CA ALA A 128 0.16 9.93 -0.42
C ALA A 128 0.95 8.62 -0.29
N ASP A 129 0.62 7.67 -1.14
CA ASP A 129 1.37 6.42 -1.29
C ASP A 129 1.96 6.38 -2.69
N PHE A 130 3.21 6.05 -2.79
CA PHE A 130 3.88 5.74 -4.04
C PHE A 130 4.49 4.34 -3.92
N TYR A 131 4.27 3.51 -4.93
CA TYR A 131 4.78 2.15 -4.93
C TYR A 131 5.24 1.71 -6.31
N TYR A 132 6.35 0.98 -6.28
CA TYR A 132 6.92 0.29 -7.43
C TYR A 132 7.25 -1.14 -7.02
N ARG A 133 6.73 -2.10 -7.75
CA ARG A 133 7.00 -3.51 -7.51
C ARG A 133 7.30 -4.22 -8.81
N ARG A 134 8.34 -5.01 -8.80
CA ARG A 134 8.68 -5.96 -9.84
C ARG A 134 9.00 -7.28 -9.16
N THR A 135 8.15 -8.27 -9.36
CA THR A 135 8.20 -9.49 -8.55
C THR A 135 9.22 -10.49 -9.04
N GLY A 136 9.73 -10.34 -10.28
CA GLY A 136 10.60 -11.32 -10.89
C GLY A 136 9.84 -12.61 -11.23
N SER A 137 10.55 -13.71 -11.48
CA SER A 137 9.99 -14.98 -11.94
C SER A 137 9.91 -16.07 -10.84
N ASN A 138 10.11 -15.74 -9.58
CA ASN A 138 10.14 -16.69 -8.46
C ASN A 138 8.74 -16.88 -7.84
N TYR A 139 7.85 -17.51 -8.58
CA TYR A 139 6.50 -17.83 -8.10
C TYR A 139 6.35 -19.30 -7.76
N LYS A 140 5.34 -19.56 -6.91
CA LYS A 140 4.80 -20.90 -6.68
C LYS A 140 3.32 -20.91 -7.05
N ILE A 141 2.90 -21.98 -7.65
CA ILE A 141 1.48 -22.26 -7.88
C ILE A 141 0.81 -22.46 -6.53
N LYS A 142 -0.32 -21.79 -6.31
CA LYS A 142 -1.10 -21.89 -5.08
C LYS A 142 -2.39 -22.65 -5.26
N ASN A 143 -3.02 -22.49 -6.40
CA ASN A 143 -4.23 -23.22 -6.75
C ASN A 143 -4.38 -23.19 -8.27
N VAL A 144 -4.86 -24.28 -8.82
CA VAL A 144 -5.17 -24.44 -10.24
C VAL A 144 -6.56 -25.02 -10.36
N LYS A 145 -7.35 -24.48 -11.27
CA LYS A 145 -8.64 -25.06 -11.71
C LYS A 145 -8.62 -25.11 -13.22
N MET A 146 -8.73 -26.31 -13.80
CA MET A 146 -8.64 -26.49 -15.26
C MET A 146 -9.97 -26.95 -15.90
N GLY A 147 -11.11 -26.72 -15.22
CA GLY A 147 -12.40 -27.24 -15.63
C GLY A 147 -12.72 -28.58 -14.98
N TYR A 148 -13.51 -29.39 -15.64
CA TYR A 148 -14.10 -30.61 -15.10
C TYR A 148 -13.07 -31.62 -14.55
N ASP A 149 -13.34 -32.15 -13.37
CA ASP A 149 -12.81 -33.41 -12.76
C ASP A 149 -11.28 -33.68 -12.86
N ILE A 150 -10.46 -32.67 -13.09
CA ILE A 150 -9.01 -32.81 -13.11
C ILE A 150 -8.48 -32.55 -11.71
N ASP A 151 -7.82 -33.55 -11.11
CA ASP A 151 -7.11 -33.31 -9.84
C ASP A 151 -5.83 -32.52 -10.06
N THR A 152 -5.92 -31.24 -9.77
CA THR A 152 -4.82 -30.27 -9.90
C THR A 152 -4.05 -30.05 -8.61
N LYS A 153 -4.35 -30.77 -7.53
CA LYS A 153 -3.65 -30.61 -6.22
C LYS A 153 -2.16 -30.91 -6.31
N VAL A 154 -1.79 -31.83 -7.22
CA VAL A 154 -0.39 -32.19 -7.49
C VAL A 154 0.46 -30.98 -7.95
N LEU A 155 -0.17 -29.93 -8.48
CA LEU A 155 0.48 -28.70 -8.93
C LEU A 155 0.73 -27.68 -7.81
N GLU A 156 0.07 -27.85 -6.66
CA GLU A 156 0.19 -26.89 -5.55
C GLU A 156 1.60 -26.92 -4.94
N GLY A 157 2.19 -25.75 -4.82
CA GLY A 157 3.54 -25.57 -4.29
C GLY A 157 4.66 -25.69 -5.30
N LEU A 158 4.38 -26.18 -6.53
CA LEU A 158 5.39 -26.25 -7.58
C LEU A 158 5.92 -24.87 -7.94
N PRO A 159 7.21 -24.73 -8.20
CA PRO A 159 7.80 -23.51 -8.71
C PRO A 159 7.30 -23.23 -10.14
N PHE A 160 7.01 -21.97 -10.44
CA PHE A 160 6.62 -21.52 -11.76
C PHE A 160 7.28 -20.18 -12.07
N ASP A 161 8.19 -20.18 -13.01
CA ASP A 161 8.96 -19.01 -13.43
C ASP A 161 8.37 -18.32 -14.69
N GLY A 162 7.26 -18.85 -15.23
CA GLY A 162 6.55 -18.32 -16.41
C GLY A 162 5.66 -17.11 -16.13
N ILE A 163 5.76 -16.47 -14.97
CA ILE A 163 5.01 -15.26 -14.66
C ILE A 163 5.93 -14.17 -14.10
N ASN A 164 5.75 -12.94 -14.59
CA ASN A 164 6.41 -11.75 -14.06
C ASN A 164 5.41 -10.60 -14.00
N VAL A 165 5.30 -9.96 -12.84
CA VAL A 165 4.34 -8.87 -12.64
C VAL A 165 5.07 -7.60 -12.25
N GLY A 166 4.74 -6.51 -12.93
CA GLY A 166 5.19 -5.17 -12.64
C GLY A 166 4.03 -4.27 -12.25
N ILE A 167 4.14 -3.55 -11.13
CA ILE A 167 3.15 -2.59 -10.65
C ILE A 167 3.87 -1.29 -10.32
N THR A 168 3.40 -0.18 -10.89
CA THR A 168 3.87 1.16 -10.53
C THR A 168 2.67 2.04 -10.35
N GLY A 169 2.61 2.78 -9.24
CA GLY A 169 1.48 3.65 -9.03
C GLY A 169 1.65 4.61 -7.87
N PHE A 170 0.72 5.53 -7.82
CA PHE A 170 0.55 6.44 -6.69
C PHE A 170 -0.93 6.58 -6.33
N ASN A 171 -1.17 6.91 -5.08
CA ASN A 171 -2.49 7.24 -4.56
C ASN A 171 -2.35 8.43 -3.63
N VAL A 172 -3.15 9.46 -3.84
CA VAL A 172 -3.20 10.66 -2.99
C VAL A 172 -4.61 10.78 -2.44
N TYR A 173 -4.74 11.03 -1.15
CA TYR A 173 -6.04 11.12 -0.50
C TYR A 173 -6.09 12.27 0.50
N TYR A 174 -7.27 12.86 0.60
CA TYR A 174 -7.62 13.94 1.49
C TYR A 174 -8.38 13.40 2.71
N ILE A 175 -8.08 13.93 3.89
CA ILE A 175 -8.65 13.56 5.18
C ILE A 175 -9.54 14.73 5.64
N PHE A 176 -10.86 14.53 5.65
CA PHE A 176 -11.80 15.63 5.91
C PHE A 176 -11.76 16.15 7.34
N ASN A 177 -11.66 15.26 8.33
CA ASN A 177 -11.65 15.62 9.75
C ASN A 177 -10.21 15.71 10.31
N HIS A 178 -9.25 16.19 9.51
CA HIS A 178 -7.82 16.21 9.82
C HIS A 178 -7.47 16.98 11.11
N GLN A 179 -8.33 17.89 11.56
CA GLN A 179 -8.08 18.66 12.79
C GLN A 179 -8.17 17.78 14.05
N ARG A 180 -9.08 16.80 14.05
CA ARG A 180 -9.33 15.91 15.20
C ARG A 180 -8.86 14.49 14.98
N PHE A 181 -8.85 14.04 13.73
CA PHE A 181 -8.41 12.71 13.33
C PHE A 181 -6.97 12.75 12.83
N SER A 182 -6.08 11.96 13.42
CA SER A 182 -4.69 11.87 13.01
C SER A 182 -4.33 10.52 12.40
N TYR A 183 -4.17 10.49 11.10
CA TYR A 183 -3.60 9.33 10.39
C TYR A 183 -2.12 9.11 10.75
N PRO A 184 -1.29 10.17 10.88
CA PRO A 184 0.09 10.04 11.36
C PRO A 184 0.23 9.37 12.74
N ALA A 185 -0.77 9.46 13.62
CA ALA A 185 -0.74 8.79 14.92
C ALA A 185 -0.72 7.26 14.78
N ALA A 186 -1.39 6.72 13.76
CA ALA A 186 -1.48 5.28 13.53
C ALA A 186 -0.34 4.72 12.67
N PHE A 187 0.16 5.49 11.70
CA PHE A 187 1.03 4.95 10.65
C PHE A 187 2.42 5.58 10.56
N ALA A 188 2.64 6.74 11.20
CA ALA A 188 3.93 7.45 11.18
C ALA A 188 4.47 7.80 12.58
N GLN A 189 3.71 7.58 13.64
CA GLN A 189 4.05 7.85 15.06
C GLN A 189 4.55 9.28 15.33
N SER A 190 4.21 10.21 14.44
CA SER A 190 4.60 11.61 14.53
C SER A 190 3.63 12.49 15.33
N THR A 191 2.54 11.89 15.83
CA THR A 191 1.56 12.49 16.73
C THR A 191 0.95 11.39 17.60
N CYS A 192 0.16 11.76 18.63
CA CYS A 192 -0.62 10.80 19.42
C CYS A 192 -2.10 11.20 19.37
N GLN A 193 -2.98 10.24 19.07
CA GLN A 193 -4.43 10.43 19.18
C GLN A 193 -4.83 10.29 20.64
N LYS A 194 -5.54 11.28 21.20
CA LYS A 194 -5.95 11.31 22.63
C LYS A 194 -7.39 10.87 22.82
N ILE A 195 -8.26 11.22 21.88
CA ILE A 195 -9.70 10.94 21.90
C ILE A 195 -10.05 10.22 20.60
N SER A 196 -10.85 9.15 20.72
CA SER A 196 -11.32 8.38 19.58
C SER A 196 -12.07 9.28 18.58
N CYS A 197 -11.73 9.13 17.30
CA CYS A 197 -12.29 9.97 16.26
C CYS A 197 -12.18 9.27 14.90
N GLY A 198 -13.07 9.62 13.98
CA GLY A 198 -13.04 9.14 12.61
C GLY A 198 -13.02 10.25 11.58
N SER A 199 -12.72 9.88 10.35
CA SER A 199 -12.72 10.78 9.21
C SER A 199 -13.15 10.07 7.93
N TRP A 200 -13.94 10.74 7.13
CA TRP A 200 -14.09 10.41 5.73
C TRP A 200 -12.80 10.76 4.97
N MET A 201 -12.55 10.04 3.91
CA MET A 201 -11.43 10.27 3.02
C MET A 201 -11.90 10.18 1.58
N ALA A 202 -11.32 11.00 0.71
CA ALA A 202 -11.49 10.91 -0.73
C ALA A 202 -10.12 10.96 -1.40
N GLY A 203 -9.92 10.19 -2.46
CA GLY A 203 -8.61 10.07 -3.07
C GLY A 203 -8.67 9.88 -4.58
N PHE A 204 -7.51 10.10 -5.17
CA PHE A 204 -7.23 9.87 -6.58
C PHE A 204 -6.00 8.99 -6.69
N GLY A 205 -6.05 8.01 -7.59
CA GLY A 205 -4.95 7.12 -7.85
C GLY A 205 -4.68 6.91 -9.33
N TYR A 206 -3.42 6.61 -9.62
CA TYR A 206 -2.96 6.19 -10.92
C TYR A 206 -2.09 4.95 -10.77
N LEU A 207 -2.37 3.93 -11.57
CA LEU A 207 -1.68 2.66 -11.53
C LEU A 207 -1.33 2.19 -12.93
N ARG A 208 -0.16 1.63 -13.08
CA ARG A 208 0.28 0.93 -14.29
C ARG A 208 0.70 -0.48 -13.93
N ASN A 209 0.05 -1.44 -14.58
CA ASN A 209 0.32 -2.87 -14.40
C ASN A 209 0.89 -3.46 -15.68
N SER A 210 1.77 -4.44 -15.51
CA SER A 210 2.21 -5.33 -16.59
C SER A 210 2.26 -6.75 -16.07
N ILE A 211 1.69 -7.68 -16.80
CA ILE A 211 1.69 -9.11 -16.51
C ILE A 211 2.28 -9.81 -17.73
N ASP A 212 3.45 -10.39 -17.57
CA ASP A 212 4.05 -11.29 -18.54
C ASP A 212 3.72 -12.72 -18.09
N PHE A 213 3.15 -13.53 -18.95
CA PHE A 213 2.69 -14.86 -18.62
C PHE A 213 2.97 -15.85 -19.75
N ASP A 214 3.71 -16.90 -19.41
CA ASP A 214 4.02 -18.00 -20.31
C ASP A 214 2.95 -19.10 -20.16
N HIS A 215 1.91 -18.98 -20.96
CA HIS A 215 0.78 -19.89 -20.95
C HIS A 215 1.14 -21.29 -21.49
N GLU A 216 2.07 -21.39 -22.46
CA GLU A 216 2.54 -22.66 -23.00
C GLU A 216 3.28 -23.46 -21.93
N LYS A 217 4.11 -22.80 -21.13
CA LYS A 217 4.79 -23.43 -20.00
C LYS A 217 3.81 -23.91 -18.92
N LEU A 218 2.74 -23.14 -18.64
CA LEU A 218 1.70 -23.61 -17.71
C LEU A 218 0.99 -24.84 -18.27
N GLU A 219 0.61 -24.83 -19.54
CA GLU A 219 -0.08 -25.96 -20.18
C GLU A 219 0.79 -27.23 -20.17
N ALA A 220 2.08 -27.10 -20.50
CA ALA A 220 3.03 -28.21 -20.44
C ALA A 220 3.15 -28.78 -19.00
N LEU A 221 3.28 -27.89 -18.00
CA LEU A 221 3.38 -28.31 -16.60
C LEU A 221 2.13 -29.03 -16.10
N VAL A 222 0.94 -28.55 -16.49
CA VAL A 222 -0.32 -29.20 -16.14
C VAL A 222 -0.40 -30.58 -16.76
N ASN A 223 -0.15 -30.70 -18.06
CA ASN A 223 -0.22 -31.96 -18.79
C ASN A 223 0.77 -32.99 -18.27
N GLU A 224 1.99 -32.59 -17.95
CA GLU A 224 3.04 -33.45 -17.37
C GLU A 224 2.61 -34.05 -16.02
N HIS A 225 2.05 -33.24 -15.13
CA HIS A 225 1.78 -33.68 -13.76
C HIS A 225 0.40 -34.32 -13.60
N THR A 226 -0.59 -33.95 -14.43
CA THR A 226 -1.93 -34.58 -14.37
C THR A 226 -2.06 -35.80 -15.29
N GLN A 227 -1.10 -36.03 -16.18
CA GLN A 227 -1.14 -37.06 -17.21
C GLN A 227 -2.39 -36.99 -18.10
N GLN A 228 -2.96 -35.77 -18.26
CA GLN A 228 -4.13 -35.53 -19.08
C GLN A 228 -3.83 -34.40 -20.06
N GLU A 229 -4.34 -34.51 -21.28
CA GLU A 229 -4.21 -33.42 -22.27
C GLU A 229 -5.22 -32.31 -21.95
N VAL A 230 -4.76 -31.28 -21.26
CA VAL A 230 -5.56 -30.10 -20.90
C VAL A 230 -5.16 -28.96 -21.81
N ARG A 231 -6.15 -28.32 -22.44
CA ARG A 231 -5.96 -27.07 -23.20
C ARG A 231 -6.44 -25.88 -22.39
N LEU A 232 -5.65 -24.84 -22.40
CA LEU A 232 -6.03 -23.58 -21.74
C LEU A 232 -7.15 -22.88 -22.50
N ASP A 233 -8.07 -22.27 -21.77
CA ASP A 233 -9.08 -21.38 -22.33
C ASP A 233 -8.42 -20.16 -22.97
N SER A 234 -9.03 -19.66 -24.04
CA SER A 234 -8.56 -18.49 -24.78
C SER A 234 -8.35 -17.24 -23.90
N GLY A 235 -9.05 -17.15 -22.79
CA GLY A 235 -8.85 -16.08 -21.78
C GLY A 235 -7.53 -16.18 -21.03
N LEU A 236 -6.88 -17.34 -20.98
CA LEU A 236 -5.56 -17.54 -20.39
C LEU A 236 -4.43 -17.62 -21.43
N MET A 237 -4.75 -17.67 -22.73
CA MET A 237 -3.80 -17.75 -23.82
C MET A 237 -3.28 -16.35 -24.20
N PHE A 238 -2.47 -15.74 -23.33
CA PHE A 238 -1.80 -14.46 -23.58
C PHE A 238 -0.37 -14.49 -23.09
N SER A 239 0.50 -13.70 -23.72
CA SER A 239 1.91 -13.59 -23.33
C SER A 239 2.18 -12.32 -22.51
N ASN A 240 1.47 -11.22 -22.80
CA ASN A 240 1.66 -9.95 -22.08
C ASN A 240 0.37 -9.14 -22.05
N VAL A 241 0.04 -8.66 -20.86
CA VAL A 241 -1.06 -7.72 -20.65
C VAL A 241 -0.54 -6.49 -19.90
N LYS A 242 -0.70 -5.32 -20.52
CA LYS A 242 -0.36 -4.02 -19.91
C LYS A 242 -1.62 -3.16 -19.83
N TYR A 243 -1.94 -2.71 -18.64
CA TYR A 243 -3.07 -1.80 -18.46
C TYR A 243 -2.72 -0.63 -17.54
N THR A 244 -3.40 0.46 -17.78
CA THR A 244 -3.34 1.68 -16.99
C THR A 244 -4.66 1.85 -16.26
N ASP A 245 -4.61 2.25 -15.02
CA ASP A 245 -5.72 2.44 -14.13
C ASP A 245 -5.70 3.88 -13.60
N VAL A 246 -6.85 4.55 -13.74
CA VAL A 246 -7.12 5.85 -13.12
C VAL A 246 -8.31 5.65 -12.22
N ASN A 247 -8.18 6.00 -10.94
CA ASN A 247 -9.23 5.71 -9.98
C ASN A 247 -9.57 6.89 -9.07
N LEU A 248 -10.83 6.92 -8.65
CA LEU A 248 -11.33 7.80 -7.61
C LEU A 248 -11.76 6.92 -6.43
N SER A 249 -11.31 7.25 -5.25
CA SER A 249 -11.59 6.48 -4.05
C SER A 249 -12.34 7.29 -3.00
N ALA A 250 -13.18 6.60 -2.25
CA ALA A 250 -13.81 7.12 -1.05
C ALA A 250 -13.65 6.08 0.06
N GLY A 251 -13.52 6.54 1.29
CA GLY A 251 -13.30 5.65 2.41
C GLY A 251 -13.56 6.31 3.75
N TYR A 252 -13.51 5.49 4.78
CA TYR A 252 -13.64 5.93 6.15
C TYR A 252 -12.53 5.30 7.00
N ALA A 253 -11.98 6.10 7.90
CA ALA A 253 -11.00 5.67 8.88
C ALA A 253 -11.46 6.03 10.28
N TYR A 254 -11.16 5.17 11.25
CA TYR A 254 -11.48 5.38 12.64
C TYR A 254 -10.29 5.05 13.53
N ASN A 255 -9.93 5.99 14.38
CA ASN A 255 -8.96 5.86 15.44
C ASN A 255 -9.68 5.58 16.77
N TRP A 256 -9.55 4.38 17.27
CA TRP A 256 -10.09 3.96 18.55
C TRP A 256 -9.00 4.01 19.63
N VAL A 257 -9.09 4.98 20.52
CA VAL A 257 -8.24 5.09 21.73
C VAL A 257 -8.92 4.29 22.83
N PHE A 258 -8.48 3.06 23.05
CA PHE A 258 -9.13 2.12 23.99
C PHE A 258 -8.46 2.07 25.36
N ALA A 259 -7.23 2.60 25.47
CA ALA A 259 -6.52 2.74 26.73
C ALA A 259 -5.50 3.89 26.65
N LYS A 260 -4.94 4.28 27.78
CA LYS A 260 -3.91 5.34 27.82
C LYS A 260 -2.73 4.96 26.92
N ASN A 261 -2.43 5.83 25.96
CA ASN A 261 -1.36 5.67 24.97
C ASN A 261 -1.58 4.53 23.95
N TRP A 262 -2.75 3.87 23.93
CA TRP A 262 -3.08 2.81 23.01
C TRP A 262 -4.08 3.28 21.97
N LEU A 263 -3.76 3.02 20.72
CA LEU A 263 -4.56 3.37 19.56
C LEU A 263 -4.72 2.14 18.66
N PHE A 264 -5.95 1.84 18.27
CA PHE A 264 -6.25 0.98 17.14
C PHE A 264 -6.88 1.81 16.02
N CYS A 265 -6.29 1.77 14.85
CA CYS A 265 -6.82 2.40 13.64
C CYS A 265 -7.30 1.35 12.65
N SER A 266 -8.50 1.54 12.13
CA SER A 266 -9.03 0.79 11.00
C SER A 266 -9.46 1.76 9.91
N SER A 267 -9.06 1.49 8.68
CA SER A 267 -9.38 2.30 7.51
C SER A 267 -9.71 1.42 6.33
N LEU A 268 -10.83 1.70 5.66
CA LEU A 268 -11.25 1.04 4.44
C LEU A 268 -11.60 2.09 3.39
N SER A 269 -11.02 1.95 2.20
CA SER A 269 -11.32 2.77 1.02
C SER A 269 -11.66 1.88 -0.15
N LEU A 270 -12.72 2.23 -0.88
CA LEU A 270 -13.12 1.63 -2.14
C LEU A 270 -12.82 2.62 -3.26
N ALA A 271 -12.33 2.13 -4.37
CA ALA A 271 -11.99 2.93 -5.53
C ALA A 271 -12.77 2.45 -6.76
N LEU A 272 -13.39 3.37 -7.46
CA LEU A 272 -13.91 3.14 -8.81
C LEU A 272 -12.77 3.42 -9.80
N ALA A 273 -12.30 2.37 -10.43
CA ALA A 273 -11.13 2.36 -11.29
C ALA A 273 -11.54 2.21 -12.75
N TYR A 274 -11.12 3.14 -13.60
CA TYR A 274 -11.20 3.01 -15.05
C TYR A 274 -9.89 2.43 -15.58
N LYS A 275 -9.96 1.22 -16.14
CA LYS A 275 -8.78 0.46 -16.58
C LYS A 275 -8.75 0.32 -18.09
N LYS A 276 -7.67 0.80 -18.72
CA LYS A 276 -7.47 0.75 -20.16
C LYS A 276 -6.25 -0.08 -20.52
N THR A 277 -6.44 -1.10 -21.36
CA THR A 277 -5.35 -1.93 -21.88
C THR A 277 -4.63 -1.22 -23.02
N LYS A 278 -3.33 -1.33 -23.10
CA LYS A 278 -2.54 -0.79 -24.20
C LYS A 278 -2.81 -1.62 -25.45
N GLY A 279 -3.19 -0.95 -26.54
CA GLY A 279 -3.54 -1.58 -27.83
C GLY A 279 -5.04 -1.74 -28.08
N GLU A 280 -5.90 -1.33 -27.16
CA GLU A 280 -7.35 -1.27 -27.42
C GLU A 280 -7.70 -0.15 -28.38
N VAL A 281 -8.32 -0.52 -29.50
CA VAL A 281 -8.97 0.41 -30.39
C VAL A 281 -10.44 0.48 -30.01
N ASN A 282 -10.87 1.60 -29.45
CA ASN A 282 -12.30 1.87 -29.19
C ASN A 282 -13.03 2.03 -30.54
N LYS A 283 -13.70 0.97 -30.98
CA LYS A 283 -14.38 0.97 -32.27
C LYS A 283 -15.71 1.71 -32.31
N ASN A 284 -16.38 2.00 -31.18
CA ASN A 284 -17.79 2.42 -31.18
C ASN A 284 -18.25 3.46 -30.17
N ASN A 285 -17.38 4.26 -29.53
CA ASN A 285 -17.86 5.27 -28.57
C ASN A 285 -17.38 6.68 -28.91
N VAL A 286 -18.33 7.59 -29.15
CA VAL A 286 -18.11 9.02 -29.45
C VAL A 286 -17.38 9.75 -28.30
N LEU A 287 -17.43 9.24 -27.08
CA LEU A 287 -16.73 9.80 -25.90
C LEU A 287 -15.45 9.06 -25.50
N GLY A 288 -15.09 7.96 -26.17
CA GLY A 288 -13.89 7.19 -25.88
C GLY A 288 -13.90 6.42 -24.55
N PHE A 289 -15.05 6.32 -23.85
CA PHE A 289 -15.22 5.54 -22.63
C PHE A 289 -15.95 4.22 -22.92
N ASP A 290 -15.40 3.12 -22.36
CA ASP A 290 -16.04 1.81 -22.37
C ASP A 290 -16.42 1.45 -20.93
N PHE A 291 -17.72 1.28 -20.66
CA PHE A 291 -18.24 0.93 -19.34
C PHE A 291 -17.73 -0.42 -18.85
N GLY A 292 -17.36 -1.34 -19.74
CA GLY A 292 -16.74 -2.61 -19.37
C GLY A 292 -15.35 -2.47 -18.71
N ASN A 293 -14.75 -1.29 -18.79
CA ASN A 293 -13.43 -0.99 -18.20
C ASN A 293 -13.50 -0.51 -16.74
N PHE A 294 -14.71 -0.31 -16.18
CA PHE A 294 -14.85 0.04 -14.77
C PHE A 294 -14.71 -1.17 -13.88
N ASN A 295 -13.90 -1.03 -12.86
CA ASN A 295 -13.64 -2.06 -11.84
C ASN A 295 -13.66 -1.44 -10.46
N ILE A 296 -13.85 -2.26 -9.44
CA ILE A 296 -13.82 -1.83 -8.05
C ILE A 296 -12.55 -2.37 -7.42
N ASP A 297 -11.75 -1.48 -6.86
CA ASP A 297 -10.54 -1.80 -6.10
C ASP A 297 -10.73 -1.45 -4.62
N GLY A 298 -9.96 -2.07 -3.74
CA GLY A 298 -10.05 -1.85 -2.30
C GLY A 298 -8.68 -1.66 -1.64
N ILE A 299 -8.64 -0.78 -0.63
CA ILE A 299 -7.46 -0.56 0.19
C ILE A 299 -7.88 -0.58 1.65
N GLY A 300 -7.38 -1.56 2.41
CA GLY A 300 -7.51 -1.66 3.85
C GLY A 300 -6.21 -1.27 4.54
N ARG A 301 -6.30 -0.51 5.64
CA ARG A 301 -5.17 -0.20 6.51
C ARG A 301 -5.57 -0.40 7.95
N PHE A 302 -4.70 -1.06 8.72
CA PHE A 302 -4.89 -1.33 10.12
C PHE A 302 -3.63 -0.95 10.89
N GLY A 303 -3.79 -0.36 12.06
CA GLY A 303 -2.68 0.03 12.91
C GLY A 303 -3.01 -0.22 14.37
N LEU A 304 -2.12 -0.89 15.10
CA LEU A 304 -2.17 -1.02 16.55
C LEU A 304 -0.91 -0.36 17.11
N VAL A 305 -1.06 0.68 17.91
CA VAL A 305 0.05 1.51 18.36
C VAL A 305 -0.04 1.76 19.86
N TRP A 306 1.06 1.58 20.54
CA TRP A 306 1.31 2.15 21.85
C TRP A 306 2.33 3.29 21.70
N ASN A 307 1.99 4.50 22.14
CA ASN A 307 2.85 5.67 21.99
C ASN A 307 2.67 6.64 23.17
N ASN A 308 3.72 6.82 23.97
CA ASN A 308 3.74 7.75 25.10
C ASN A 308 4.51 9.04 24.78
N THR A 309 4.66 9.38 23.48
CA THR A 309 5.46 10.46 22.90
C THR A 309 6.97 10.21 22.87
N MET A 310 7.56 9.57 23.87
CA MET A 310 8.98 9.25 23.95
C MET A 310 9.28 7.86 23.37
N TRP A 311 8.57 6.84 23.85
CA TRP A 311 8.65 5.47 23.34
C TRP A 311 7.39 5.14 22.53
N TYR A 312 7.57 4.38 21.50
CA TYR A 312 6.45 3.83 20.74
C TYR A 312 6.76 2.42 20.25
N ALA A 313 5.73 1.62 20.16
CA ALA A 313 5.77 0.30 19.56
C ALA A 313 4.44 0.03 18.89
N GLY A 314 4.44 -0.80 17.87
CA GLY A 314 3.18 -1.13 17.21
C GLY A 314 3.34 -2.10 16.06
N ALA A 315 2.17 -2.35 15.45
CA ALA A 315 2.04 -3.10 14.22
C ALA A 315 1.14 -2.35 13.26
N SER A 316 1.43 -2.42 11.97
CA SER A 316 0.55 -1.89 10.93
C SER A 316 0.44 -2.86 9.76
N ALA A 317 -0.74 -2.93 9.16
CA ALA A 317 -1.00 -3.74 7.99
C ALA A 317 -1.62 -2.89 6.89
N ILE A 318 -1.18 -3.10 5.66
CA ILE A 318 -1.78 -2.52 4.46
C ILE A 318 -2.13 -3.67 3.53
N VAL A 319 -3.38 -3.72 3.07
CA VAL A 319 -3.89 -4.69 2.12
C VAL A 319 -4.45 -3.92 0.93
N ARG A 320 -4.02 -4.27 -0.27
CA ARG A 320 -4.53 -3.71 -1.52
C ARG A 320 -5.09 -4.84 -2.37
N ALA A 321 -6.33 -4.69 -2.82
CA ALA A 321 -7.00 -5.62 -3.70
C ALA A 321 -7.36 -4.90 -4.99
N TYR A 322 -6.76 -5.32 -6.08
CA TYR A 322 -7.00 -4.78 -7.42
C TYR A 322 -7.63 -5.84 -8.30
N ASN A 323 -8.71 -5.48 -8.96
CA ASN A 323 -9.45 -6.35 -9.84
C ASN A 323 -9.38 -5.80 -11.26
N TYR A 324 -9.06 -6.65 -12.22
CA TYR A 324 -9.15 -6.33 -13.63
C TYR A 324 -9.95 -7.42 -14.33
N LYS A 325 -11.02 -7.03 -14.98
CA LYS A 325 -11.83 -7.94 -15.78
C LYS A 325 -12.13 -7.31 -17.11
N LYS A 326 -11.84 -8.04 -18.18
CA LYS A 326 -12.19 -7.64 -19.54
C LYS A 326 -12.49 -8.84 -20.42
N SER A 327 -13.65 -8.81 -21.09
CA SER A 327 -14.08 -9.85 -22.02
C SER A 327 -13.92 -11.26 -21.44
N ARG A 328 -12.92 -12.02 -21.90
CA ARG A 328 -12.65 -13.39 -21.51
C ARG A 328 -11.58 -13.57 -20.42
N PHE A 329 -10.97 -12.49 -19.97
CA PHE A 329 -9.86 -12.51 -19.02
C PHE A 329 -10.18 -11.73 -17.76
N ALA A 330 -9.78 -12.27 -16.60
CA ALA A 330 -9.77 -11.55 -15.35
C ALA A 330 -8.45 -11.78 -14.58
N ALA A 331 -7.94 -10.73 -13.97
CA ALA A 331 -6.80 -10.77 -13.07
C ALA A 331 -7.17 -10.14 -11.73
N ASN A 332 -6.99 -10.88 -10.66
CA ASN A 332 -7.17 -10.39 -9.30
C ASN A 332 -5.80 -10.37 -8.62
N ASN A 333 -5.46 -9.24 -8.04
CA ASN A 333 -4.20 -9.07 -7.35
C ASN A 333 -4.45 -8.59 -5.93
N ILE A 334 -3.95 -9.32 -4.94
CA ILE A 334 -3.97 -8.93 -3.53
C ILE A 334 -2.53 -8.85 -3.06
N PHE A 335 -2.11 -7.68 -2.62
CA PHE A 335 -0.78 -7.49 -2.08
C PHE A 335 -0.77 -6.53 -0.90
N GLY A 336 0.26 -6.62 -0.09
CA GLY A 336 0.38 -5.74 1.04
C GLY A 336 1.61 -6.00 1.88
N SER A 337 1.61 -5.38 3.05
CA SER A 337 2.67 -5.50 4.03
C SER A 337 2.11 -5.52 5.44
N LEU A 338 2.80 -6.26 6.30
CA LEU A 338 2.63 -6.26 7.74
C LEU A 338 3.94 -5.76 8.36
N ASN A 339 3.87 -4.70 9.16
CA ASN A 339 5.01 -4.09 9.80
C ASN A 339 4.89 -4.23 11.31
N PHE A 340 5.99 -4.53 11.96
CA PHE A 340 6.18 -4.45 13.41
C PHE A 340 7.32 -3.50 13.70
N TYR A 341 7.16 -2.62 14.65
CA TYR A 341 8.16 -1.61 14.95
C TYR A 341 8.22 -1.26 16.42
N VAL A 342 9.40 -0.84 16.85
CA VAL A 342 9.66 -0.23 18.13
C VAL A 342 10.60 0.94 17.94
N GLY A 343 10.33 2.06 18.59
CA GLY A 343 11.14 3.26 18.41
C GLY A 343 11.20 4.13 19.66
N TYR A 344 12.16 5.05 19.62
CA TYR A 344 12.47 5.99 20.68
C TYR A 344 12.69 7.39 20.11
N ASN A 345 12.01 8.36 20.70
CA ASN A 345 12.08 9.77 20.34
C ASN A 345 12.94 10.54 21.34
N PHE A 346 13.81 11.42 20.85
CA PHE A 346 14.74 12.19 21.68
C PHE A 346 15.00 13.59 21.12
N GLY A 347 15.68 14.44 21.90
CA GLY A 347 15.93 15.81 21.52
C GLY A 347 14.66 16.68 21.57
N PRO A 348 14.17 17.08 22.76
CA PRO A 348 12.91 17.80 22.89
C PRO A 348 12.87 19.08 22.08
N ARG A 349 11.73 19.38 21.46
CA ARG A 349 11.47 20.63 20.74
C ARG A 349 11.45 21.80 21.71
N GLY A 350 11.77 23.01 21.23
CA GLY A 350 11.86 24.22 22.04
C GLY A 350 10.69 24.43 23.01
N ARG A 351 9.44 24.18 22.54
CA ARG A 351 8.20 24.27 23.34
C ARG A 351 8.18 23.31 24.53
N TYR A 352 8.86 22.15 24.43
CA TYR A 352 8.87 21.07 25.46
C TYR A 352 10.20 20.96 26.19
N LYS A 353 11.16 21.87 25.95
CA LYS A 353 12.36 21.95 26.78
C LYS A 353 11.96 22.44 28.17
N LYS A 354 12.32 21.70 29.20
CA LYS A 354 12.19 22.20 30.57
C LYS A 354 13.02 23.50 30.64
N LYS A 355 12.38 24.62 30.99
CA LYS A 355 13.12 25.82 31.41
C LYS A 355 13.95 25.41 32.63
N LYS A 356 15.26 25.46 32.48
CA LYS A 356 16.18 25.33 33.61
C LYS A 356 16.05 26.55 34.52
#